data_800117d0a126ebbcaed7f49a7f0cf95a
#
_entry.id   800117d0a126ebbcaed7f49a7f0cf95a
#
_cell.length_a   1.000
_cell.length_b   1.000
_cell.length_c   1.000
_cell.angle_alpha   90.00
_cell.angle_beta   90.00
_cell.angle_gamma   90.00
#
_symmetry.space_group_name_H-M   'P 1'
#
loop_
_entity.id
_entity.type
_entity.pdbx_description
1 polymer ?
#
loop_
_entity_poly.entity_id
_entity_poly.type
_entity_poly.pdbx_seq_one_letter_code
_entity_poly.pdbx_strand_id
1 'polypeptide(L)'
;MINFKFLKVGVIFSLLLFLCSNLSAQQFILNDDKLIDDRAATKINEIGAEVKSKLGVNIYVYAKSNLGLGENVKTKDKIEFIKNSENQIVSTLESPYVLLTIAVEETHVNLLFSDDLKEIIDKNDILDGYIVPLLASQDKNTLFAKVSAATLNGYAAIADTIAEANQIKLESSIGNAGKVSSTIWRVLMYTLIVLGLLAYTYAILRKRK
;
A
#
# COMPACT_ATOMS: atom_id res chain seq x y z
N MET A 1 42.10 -19.91 -39.11
CA MET A 1 41.35 -18.70 -39.50
C MET A 1 40.12 -18.59 -38.61
N ILE A 2 40.14 -17.66 -37.65
CA ILE A 2 38.99 -17.43 -36.74
C ILE A 2 37.92 -16.71 -37.57
N ASN A 3 36.73 -17.28 -37.57
CA ASN A 3 35.61 -16.83 -38.40
C ASN A 3 35.10 -15.48 -37.86
N PHE A 4 35.47 -14.36 -38.50
CA PHE A 4 35.16 -12.99 -38.07
C PHE A 4 33.67 -12.68 -37.89
N LYS A 5 32.77 -13.54 -38.45
CA LYS A 5 31.33 -13.44 -38.28
C LYS A 5 30.88 -13.88 -36.84
N PHE A 6 31.48 -14.91 -36.31
CA PHE A 6 31.18 -15.39 -34.94
C PHE A 6 31.72 -14.41 -33.87
N LEU A 7 32.83 -13.75 -34.13
CA LEU A 7 33.40 -12.73 -33.24
C LEU A 7 32.43 -11.53 -33.09
N LYS A 8 31.89 -11.05 -34.23
CA LYS A 8 30.91 -9.94 -34.22
C LYS A 8 29.61 -10.27 -33.48
N VAL A 9 29.06 -11.48 -33.66
CA VAL A 9 27.87 -11.95 -32.95
C VAL A 9 28.11 -12.06 -31.45
N GLY A 10 29.29 -12.60 -31.05
CA GLY A 10 29.68 -12.69 -29.65
C GLY A 10 29.82 -11.34 -28.96
N VAL A 11 30.39 -10.34 -29.65
CA VAL A 11 30.52 -8.97 -29.13
C VAL A 11 29.16 -8.28 -28.98
N ILE A 12 28.24 -8.45 -29.93
CA ILE A 12 26.90 -7.88 -29.86
C ILE A 12 26.10 -8.55 -28.72
N PHE A 13 26.21 -9.87 -28.56
CA PHE A 13 25.54 -10.61 -27.49
C PHE A 13 26.07 -10.25 -26.09
N SER A 14 27.42 -10.05 -25.98
CA SER A 14 28.05 -9.58 -24.75
C SER A 14 27.63 -8.15 -24.42
N LEU A 15 27.51 -7.25 -25.41
CA LEU A 15 27.05 -5.88 -25.24
C LEU A 15 25.56 -5.83 -24.79
N LEU A 16 24.72 -6.70 -25.35
CA LEU A 16 23.31 -6.86 -24.93
C LEU A 16 23.21 -7.37 -23.49
N LEU A 17 24.02 -8.34 -23.08
CA LEU A 17 24.08 -8.80 -21.70
C LEU A 17 24.57 -7.70 -20.73
N PHE A 18 25.50 -6.86 -21.15
CA PHE A 18 26.00 -5.73 -20.36
C PHE A 18 24.97 -4.61 -20.20
N LEU A 19 24.08 -4.42 -21.18
CA LEU A 19 22.97 -3.47 -21.09
C LEU A 19 21.85 -3.95 -20.15
N CYS A 20 21.69 -5.26 -20.00
CA CYS A 20 20.72 -5.84 -19.04
C CYS A 20 21.19 -5.79 -17.58
N SER A 21 22.49 -5.60 -17.30
CA SER A 21 23.05 -5.65 -15.94
C SER A 21 22.94 -4.33 -15.15
N ASN A 22 22.40 -3.26 -15.73
CA ASN A 22 22.19 -1.98 -15.03
C ASN A 22 20.73 -1.71 -14.66
N LEU A 23 19.89 -2.76 -14.56
CA LEU A 23 18.64 -2.62 -13.81
C LEU A 23 19.01 -2.60 -12.33
N SER A 24 19.33 -1.44 -11.80
CA SER A 24 19.26 -1.18 -10.37
C SER A 24 17.80 -1.49 -10.00
N ALA A 25 17.56 -2.59 -9.29
CA ALA A 25 16.26 -2.91 -8.78
C ALA A 25 15.87 -1.72 -7.89
N GLN A 26 14.95 -0.89 -8.36
CA GLN A 26 14.46 0.24 -7.58
C GLN A 26 13.82 -0.33 -6.33
N GLN A 27 14.32 0.03 -5.17
CA GLN A 27 13.82 -0.47 -3.91
C GLN A 27 12.65 0.42 -3.47
N PHE A 28 11.45 -0.15 -3.43
CA PHE A 28 10.25 0.55 -2.98
C PHE A 28 10.05 0.47 -1.47
N ILE A 29 10.79 -0.39 -0.80
CA ILE A 29 10.84 -0.48 0.66
C ILE A 29 12.10 0.24 1.12
N LEU A 30 11.93 1.44 1.68
CA LEU A 30 13.04 2.29 2.17
C LEU A 30 13.62 1.76 3.47
N ASN A 31 12.75 1.25 4.34
CA ASN A 31 13.08 0.57 5.59
C ASN A 31 11.90 -0.31 6.00
N ASP A 32 12.16 -1.46 6.62
CA ASP A 32 11.13 -2.34 7.13
C ASP A 32 11.40 -2.92 8.52
N ASP A 33 12.59 -2.71 9.08
CA ASP A 33 13.03 -3.28 10.36
C ASP A 33 12.69 -4.79 10.49
N LYS A 34 12.63 -5.50 9.36
CA LYS A 34 12.16 -6.90 9.25
C LYS A 34 10.70 -7.11 9.70
N LEU A 35 9.86 -6.10 9.57
CA LEU A 35 8.42 -6.15 9.86
C LEU A 35 7.60 -6.68 8.68
N ILE A 36 8.20 -6.78 7.50
CA ILE A 36 7.55 -7.23 6.26
C ILE A 36 8.16 -8.59 5.87
N ASP A 37 7.33 -9.59 5.64
CA ASP A 37 7.82 -10.89 5.20
C ASP A 37 8.32 -10.85 3.75
N ASP A 38 9.24 -11.78 3.40
CA ASP A 38 9.90 -11.79 2.10
C ASP A 38 8.93 -11.89 0.91
N ARG A 39 7.79 -12.57 1.09
CA ARG A 39 6.78 -12.69 0.03
C ARG A 39 6.03 -11.39 -0.17
N ALA A 40 5.66 -10.72 0.93
CA ALA A 40 5.07 -9.41 0.87
C ALA A 40 6.03 -8.37 0.28
N ALA A 41 7.30 -8.39 0.71
CA ALA A 41 8.34 -7.52 0.16
C ALA A 41 8.55 -7.74 -1.34
N THR A 42 8.61 -8.99 -1.79
CA THR A 42 8.71 -9.31 -3.21
C THR A 42 7.50 -8.76 -3.98
N LYS A 43 6.29 -8.95 -3.44
CA LYS A 43 5.06 -8.48 -4.09
C LYS A 43 4.95 -6.96 -4.13
N ILE A 44 5.35 -6.27 -3.07
CA ILE A 44 5.45 -4.80 -3.03
C ILE A 44 6.39 -4.31 -4.14
N ASN A 45 7.55 -4.92 -4.30
CA ASN A 45 8.51 -4.53 -5.33
C ASN A 45 7.98 -4.81 -6.75
N GLU A 46 7.27 -5.92 -6.98
CA GLU A 46 6.61 -6.19 -8.26
C GLU A 46 5.56 -5.12 -8.61
N ILE A 47 4.66 -4.82 -7.67
CA ILE A 47 3.61 -3.81 -7.85
C ILE A 47 4.25 -2.44 -8.08
N GLY A 48 5.24 -2.06 -7.26
CA GLY A 48 5.93 -0.77 -7.37
C GLY A 48 6.63 -0.59 -8.71
N ALA A 49 7.31 -1.64 -9.19
CA ALA A 49 7.97 -1.62 -10.50
C ALA A 49 6.96 -1.44 -11.65
N GLU A 50 5.82 -2.11 -11.57
CA GLU A 50 4.77 -1.97 -12.57
C GLU A 50 4.15 -0.57 -12.57
N VAL A 51 3.80 -0.02 -11.40
CA VAL A 51 3.27 1.34 -11.25
C VAL A 51 4.26 2.37 -11.75
N LYS A 52 5.53 2.27 -11.37
CA LYS A 52 6.58 3.15 -11.87
C LYS A 52 6.71 3.09 -13.38
N SER A 53 6.71 1.90 -13.96
CA SER A 53 6.88 1.69 -15.39
C SER A 53 5.68 2.19 -16.20
N LYS A 54 4.44 1.92 -15.74
CA LYS A 54 3.21 2.24 -16.49
C LYS A 54 2.69 3.64 -16.23
N LEU A 55 2.92 4.19 -15.01
CA LEU A 55 2.29 5.42 -14.51
C LEU A 55 3.29 6.49 -14.10
N GLY A 56 4.58 6.15 -14.01
CA GLY A 56 5.63 7.08 -13.58
C GLY A 56 5.58 7.45 -12.09
N VAL A 57 4.70 6.84 -11.30
CA VAL A 57 4.52 7.12 -9.87
C VAL A 57 5.39 6.20 -9.03
N ASN A 58 6.06 6.75 -8.03
CA ASN A 58 6.84 6.00 -7.04
C ASN A 58 5.99 5.78 -5.79
N ILE A 59 5.77 4.53 -5.39
CA ILE A 59 5.12 4.20 -4.13
C ILE A 59 6.17 3.62 -3.19
N TYR A 60 6.37 4.23 -2.04
CA TYR A 60 7.38 3.83 -1.06
C TYR A 60 6.75 3.38 0.25
N VAL A 61 7.45 2.46 0.93
CA VAL A 61 7.13 2.01 2.28
C VAL A 61 8.29 2.35 3.21
N TYR A 62 7.95 2.88 4.39
CA TYR A 62 8.88 3.07 5.50
C TYR A 62 8.23 2.52 6.77
N ALA A 63 8.62 1.32 7.18
CA ALA A 63 8.11 0.66 8.38
C ALA A 63 9.22 0.55 9.42
N LYS A 64 8.93 0.97 10.66
CA LYS A 64 9.85 0.89 11.78
C LYS A 64 9.18 0.30 13.00
N SER A 65 9.96 -0.51 13.74
CA SER A 65 9.55 -1.00 15.04
C SER A 65 9.47 0.15 16.05
N ASN A 66 10.47 1.03 16.03
CA ASN A 66 10.61 2.17 16.94
C ASN A 66 11.34 3.32 16.22
N LEU A 67 10.83 4.54 16.37
CA LEU A 67 11.46 5.75 15.81
C LEU A 67 12.56 6.34 16.69
N GLY A 68 12.84 5.73 17.86
CA GLY A 68 13.84 6.20 18.82
C GLY A 68 13.32 7.26 19.77
N LEU A 69 12.00 7.39 19.94
CA LEU A 69 11.39 8.24 20.93
C LEU A 69 11.51 7.59 22.33
N GLY A 70 11.90 8.35 23.33
CA GLY A 70 11.95 7.89 24.72
C GLY A 70 10.55 7.61 25.31
N GLU A 71 10.48 6.77 26.34
CA GLU A 71 9.23 6.27 26.93
C GLU A 71 8.27 7.35 27.49
N ASN A 72 8.75 8.55 27.84
CA ASN A 72 7.96 9.59 28.51
C ASN A 72 7.84 10.90 27.72
N VAL A 73 7.78 10.80 26.40
CA VAL A 73 7.64 11.98 25.53
C VAL A 73 6.20 12.47 25.52
N LYS A 74 5.99 13.78 25.69
CA LYS A 74 4.67 14.39 25.59
C LYS A 74 4.07 14.19 24.20
N THR A 75 2.77 13.98 24.11
CA THR A 75 2.07 13.74 22.85
C THR A 75 2.39 14.78 21.77
N LYS A 76 2.49 16.07 22.15
CA LYS A 76 2.82 17.15 21.21
C LYS A 76 4.22 16.96 20.61
N ASP A 77 5.20 16.67 21.46
CA ASP A 77 6.59 16.51 21.04
C ASP A 77 6.77 15.23 20.20
N LYS A 78 6.00 14.18 20.51
CA LYS A 78 5.91 12.95 19.72
C LYS A 78 5.38 13.24 18.30
N ILE A 79 4.27 13.97 18.18
CA ILE A 79 3.67 14.32 16.88
C ILE A 79 4.65 15.16 16.06
N GLU A 80 5.30 16.14 16.69
CA GLU A 80 6.27 17.00 16.00
C GLU A 80 7.49 16.21 15.52
N PHE A 81 8.01 15.30 16.33
CA PHE A 81 9.11 14.42 15.96
C PHE A 81 8.76 13.52 14.76
N ILE A 82 7.60 12.86 14.81
CA ILE A 82 7.13 12.00 13.72
C ILE A 82 7.01 12.80 12.43
N LYS A 83 6.36 13.97 12.50
CA LYS A 83 6.19 14.86 11.35
C LYS A 83 7.53 15.32 10.76
N ASN A 84 8.50 15.65 11.60
CA ASN A 84 9.84 16.04 11.15
C ASN A 84 10.57 14.87 10.49
N SER A 85 10.47 13.67 11.05
CA SER A 85 11.05 12.45 10.47
C SER A 85 10.44 12.13 9.10
N GLU A 86 9.12 12.21 8.97
CA GLU A 86 8.41 12.01 7.71
C GLU A 86 8.83 13.06 6.65
N ASN A 87 8.91 14.33 7.05
CA ASN A 87 9.34 15.41 6.15
C ASN A 87 10.78 15.21 5.65
N GLN A 88 11.68 14.70 6.50
CA GLN A 88 13.04 14.37 6.08
C GLN A 88 13.05 13.28 5.01
N ILE A 89 12.25 12.23 5.16
CA ILE A 89 12.13 11.17 4.15
C ILE A 89 11.56 11.77 2.86
N VAL A 90 10.44 12.48 2.96
CA VAL A 90 9.77 13.10 1.80
C VAL A 90 10.71 14.01 1.00
N SER A 91 11.59 14.75 1.67
CA SER A 91 12.55 15.65 0.99
C SER A 91 13.54 14.93 0.08
N THR A 92 13.69 13.61 0.22
CA THR A 92 14.58 12.78 -0.60
C THR A 92 13.86 12.05 -1.74
N LEU A 93 12.52 12.11 -1.79
CA LEU A 93 11.73 11.36 -2.75
C LEU A 93 11.53 12.13 -4.05
N GLU A 94 11.51 11.40 -5.16
CA GLU A 94 11.21 11.94 -6.48
C GLU A 94 9.70 11.97 -6.72
N SER A 95 9.15 13.14 -7.08
CA SER A 95 7.74 13.26 -7.50
C SER A 95 7.50 12.70 -8.90
N PRO A 96 6.29 12.15 -9.16
CA PRO A 96 5.21 11.91 -8.20
C PRO A 96 5.50 10.74 -7.26
N TYR A 97 5.21 10.91 -5.97
CA TYR A 97 5.44 9.86 -4.97
C TYR A 97 4.24 9.65 -4.04
N VAL A 98 4.18 8.45 -3.48
CA VAL A 98 3.38 8.11 -2.30
C VAL A 98 4.31 7.44 -1.28
N LEU A 99 4.20 7.83 -0.02
CA LEU A 99 4.94 7.25 1.10
C LEU A 99 3.98 6.72 2.16
N LEU A 100 3.98 5.42 2.36
CA LEU A 100 3.30 4.76 3.47
C LEU A 100 4.29 4.62 4.64
N THR A 101 3.99 5.26 5.77
CA THR A 101 4.80 5.16 7.00
C THR A 101 4.06 4.36 8.06
N ILE A 102 4.78 3.46 8.75
CA ILE A 102 4.29 2.66 9.86
C ILE A 102 5.35 2.71 10.96
N ALA A 103 4.96 3.13 12.18
CA ALA A 103 5.81 3.10 13.36
C ALA A 103 5.05 2.39 14.48
N VAL A 104 5.53 1.18 14.82
CA VAL A 104 4.77 0.22 15.64
C VAL A 104 4.64 0.69 17.08
N GLU A 105 5.74 1.00 17.75
CA GLU A 105 5.73 1.44 19.15
C GLU A 105 5.07 2.80 19.33
N GLU A 106 5.16 3.67 18.34
CA GLU A 106 4.49 4.95 18.33
C GLU A 106 3.00 4.83 18.01
N THR A 107 2.52 3.64 17.62
CA THR A 107 1.14 3.40 17.19
C THR A 107 0.75 4.40 16.09
N HIS A 108 1.66 4.59 15.12
CA HIS A 108 1.51 5.57 14.05
C HIS A 108 1.45 4.87 12.69
N VAL A 109 0.49 5.28 11.90
CA VAL A 109 0.41 4.97 10.47
C VAL A 109 0.00 6.22 9.71
N ASN A 110 0.67 6.48 8.60
CA ASN A 110 0.40 7.67 7.80
C ASN A 110 0.60 7.40 6.31
N LEU A 111 -0.07 8.21 5.49
CA LEU A 111 0.07 8.22 4.05
C LEU A 111 0.36 9.65 3.60
N LEU A 112 1.51 9.85 2.97
CA LEU A 112 1.94 11.12 2.41
C LEU A 112 2.10 10.96 0.90
N PHE A 113 1.77 11.98 0.15
CA PHE A 113 1.88 11.95 -1.31
C PHE A 113 2.09 13.34 -1.88
N SER A 114 2.67 13.40 -3.07
CA SER A 114 2.90 14.64 -3.79
C SER A 114 1.60 15.29 -4.25
N ASP A 115 1.65 16.59 -4.52
CA ASP A 115 0.48 17.41 -4.87
C ASP A 115 -0.26 16.89 -6.10
N ASP A 116 0.45 16.28 -7.04
CA ASP A 116 -0.09 15.70 -8.27
C ASP A 116 -1.12 14.58 -8.03
N LEU A 117 -1.09 13.95 -6.85
CA LEU A 117 -1.94 12.81 -6.50
C LEU A 117 -3.10 13.16 -5.56
N LYS A 118 -3.26 14.44 -5.18
CA LYS A 118 -4.28 14.89 -4.20
C LYS A 118 -5.71 14.63 -4.64
N GLU A 119 -5.99 14.72 -5.92
CA GLU A 119 -7.34 14.49 -6.47
C GLU A 119 -7.62 12.99 -6.71
N ILE A 120 -6.57 12.16 -6.66
CA ILE A 120 -6.66 10.73 -6.94
C ILE A 120 -6.75 9.92 -5.63
N ILE A 121 -5.96 10.29 -4.62
CA ILE A 121 -5.80 9.51 -3.41
C ILE A 121 -6.64 10.09 -2.26
N ASP A 122 -7.65 9.32 -1.83
CA ASP A 122 -8.27 9.54 -0.53
C ASP A 122 -7.49 8.77 0.54
N LYS A 123 -6.74 9.53 1.33
CA LYS A 123 -5.93 9.00 2.42
C LYS A 123 -6.75 8.20 3.43
N ASN A 124 -7.93 8.68 3.80
CA ASN A 124 -8.75 8.04 4.81
C ASN A 124 -9.35 6.74 4.29
N ASP A 125 -9.80 6.71 3.03
CA ASP A 125 -10.32 5.46 2.42
C ASP A 125 -9.26 4.36 2.42
N ILE A 126 -8.00 4.71 2.14
CA ILE A 126 -6.91 3.74 2.14
C ILE A 126 -6.52 3.31 3.57
N LEU A 127 -6.32 4.26 4.48
CA LEU A 127 -5.91 3.93 5.85
C LEU A 127 -7.00 3.15 6.57
N ASP A 128 -8.24 3.61 6.55
CA ASP A 128 -9.35 3.01 7.29
C ASP A 128 -9.92 1.76 6.60
N GLY A 129 -9.76 1.66 5.28
CA GLY A 129 -10.28 0.53 4.51
C GLY A 129 -9.32 -0.66 4.44
N TYR A 130 -8.02 -0.43 4.42
CA TYR A 130 -7.05 -1.48 4.06
C TYR A 130 -5.93 -1.70 5.07
N ILE A 131 -5.60 -0.71 5.90
CA ILE A 131 -4.41 -0.77 6.77
C ILE A 131 -4.81 -0.90 8.24
N VAL A 132 -5.53 0.10 8.77
CA VAL A 132 -5.88 0.17 10.19
C VAL A 132 -6.65 -1.07 10.68
N PRO A 133 -7.64 -1.62 9.94
CA PRO A 133 -8.36 -2.80 10.40
C PRO A 133 -7.48 -4.04 10.58
N LEU A 134 -6.43 -4.18 9.77
CA LEU A 134 -5.48 -5.29 9.90
C LEU A 134 -4.52 -5.10 11.07
N LEU A 135 -4.02 -3.88 11.26
CA LEU A 135 -3.15 -3.55 12.40
C LEU A 135 -3.89 -3.68 13.74
N ALA A 136 -5.15 -3.25 13.80
CA ALA A 136 -5.98 -3.25 15.00
C ALA A 136 -6.72 -4.59 15.23
N SER A 137 -6.57 -5.59 14.36
CA SER A 137 -7.30 -6.86 14.46
C SER A 137 -6.97 -7.56 15.78
N GLN A 138 -8.01 -8.14 16.40
CA GLN A 138 -7.89 -8.89 17.66
C GLN A 138 -7.66 -10.39 17.44
N ASP A 139 -7.29 -10.79 16.22
CA ASP A 139 -6.99 -12.17 15.91
C ASP A 139 -5.68 -12.64 16.59
N LYS A 140 -5.40 -13.95 16.47
CA LYS A 140 -4.20 -14.58 17.07
C LYS A 140 -2.92 -14.39 16.27
N ASN A 141 -2.96 -13.58 15.20
CA ASN A 141 -1.77 -13.33 14.39
C ASN A 141 -0.73 -12.51 15.15
N THR A 142 0.52 -12.78 14.87
CA THR A 142 1.64 -12.01 15.43
C THR A 142 1.60 -10.57 14.90
N LEU A 143 2.16 -9.63 15.66
CA LEU A 143 2.30 -8.24 15.23
C LEU A 143 3.02 -8.15 13.86
N PHE A 144 4.08 -8.93 13.68
CA PHE A 144 4.78 -9.06 12.41
C PHE A 144 3.84 -9.43 11.24
N ALA A 145 3.01 -10.46 11.41
CA ALA A 145 2.06 -10.88 10.37
C ALA A 145 1.02 -9.79 10.06
N LYS A 146 0.55 -9.06 11.10
CA LYS A 146 -0.39 -7.94 10.94
C LYS A 146 0.22 -6.78 10.18
N VAL A 147 1.44 -6.38 10.54
CA VAL A 147 2.15 -5.28 9.87
C VAL A 147 2.44 -5.65 8.42
N SER A 148 2.95 -6.86 8.18
CA SER A 148 3.23 -7.35 6.83
C SER A 148 1.98 -7.36 5.93
N ALA A 149 0.86 -7.91 6.45
CA ALA A 149 -0.40 -7.95 5.73
C ALA A 149 -0.99 -6.54 5.49
N ALA A 150 -0.97 -5.67 6.51
CA ALA A 150 -1.47 -4.30 6.41
C ALA A 150 -0.66 -3.49 5.37
N THR A 151 0.67 -3.63 5.39
CA THR A 151 1.55 -2.96 4.44
C THR A 151 1.27 -3.40 3.02
N LEU A 152 1.20 -4.71 2.76
CA LEU A 152 0.93 -5.23 1.43
C LEU A 152 -0.46 -4.83 0.92
N ASN A 153 -1.50 -4.95 1.75
CA ASN A 153 -2.85 -4.54 1.35
C ASN A 153 -2.96 -3.04 1.09
N GLY A 154 -2.39 -2.22 1.97
CA GLY A 154 -2.36 -0.77 1.79
C GLY A 154 -1.60 -0.37 0.52
N TYR A 155 -0.45 -0.98 0.28
CA TYR A 155 0.35 -0.74 -0.91
C TYR A 155 -0.40 -1.09 -2.20
N ALA A 156 -1.04 -2.26 -2.24
CA ALA A 156 -1.86 -2.67 -3.37
C ALA A 156 -3.05 -1.74 -3.58
N ALA A 157 -3.74 -1.32 -2.50
CA ALA A 157 -4.85 -0.38 -2.60
C ALA A 157 -4.42 0.98 -3.17
N ILE A 158 -3.26 1.50 -2.75
CA ILE A 158 -2.67 2.73 -3.32
C ILE A 158 -2.42 2.55 -4.82
N ALA A 159 -1.76 1.46 -5.19
CA ALA A 159 -1.43 1.15 -6.58
C ALA A 159 -2.68 1.04 -7.45
N ASP A 160 -3.69 0.30 -6.99
CA ASP A 160 -4.95 0.11 -7.70
C ASP A 160 -5.71 1.44 -7.84
N THR A 161 -5.75 2.27 -6.79
CA THR A 161 -6.41 3.58 -6.84
C THR A 161 -5.78 4.48 -7.92
N ILE A 162 -4.45 4.53 -8.00
CA ILE A 162 -3.74 5.31 -9.01
C ILE A 162 -3.98 4.72 -10.41
N ALA A 163 -3.97 3.41 -10.55
CA ALA A 163 -4.17 2.73 -11.81
C ALA A 163 -5.60 2.91 -12.34
N GLU A 164 -6.61 2.79 -11.46
CA GLU A 164 -8.03 3.03 -11.81
C GLU A 164 -8.26 4.47 -12.29
N ALA A 165 -7.68 5.47 -11.62
CA ALA A 165 -7.79 6.86 -12.03
C ALA A 165 -7.19 7.13 -13.43
N ASN A 166 -6.17 6.36 -13.81
CA ASN A 166 -5.54 6.41 -15.12
C ASN A 166 -6.12 5.40 -16.13
N GLN A 167 -7.17 4.66 -15.77
CA GLN A 167 -7.80 3.62 -16.60
C GLN A 167 -6.81 2.52 -17.05
N ILE A 168 -5.82 2.23 -16.20
CA ILE A 168 -4.81 1.20 -16.43
C ILE A 168 -5.07 0.03 -15.49
N LYS A 169 -4.94 -1.19 -16.02
CA LYS A 169 -4.98 -2.40 -15.20
C LYS A 169 -3.57 -2.84 -14.85
N LEU A 170 -3.33 -3.08 -13.55
CA LEU A 170 -2.10 -3.69 -13.06
C LEU A 170 -2.21 -5.22 -13.09
N GLU A 171 -1.20 -5.87 -13.64
CA GLU A 171 -1.12 -7.34 -13.69
C GLU A 171 -0.61 -7.91 -12.37
N SER A 172 0.27 -7.16 -11.69
CA SER A 172 0.84 -7.53 -10.40
C SER A 172 -0.10 -7.26 -9.22
N SER A 173 -1.21 -6.53 -9.40
CA SER A 173 -2.15 -6.24 -8.32
C SER A 173 -2.68 -7.51 -7.67
N ILE A 174 -2.83 -7.47 -6.34
CA ILE A 174 -3.51 -8.55 -5.58
C ILE A 174 -5.02 -8.37 -5.56
N GLY A 175 -5.53 -7.29 -6.17
CA GLY A 175 -6.94 -6.95 -6.26
C GLY A 175 -7.54 -6.39 -4.96
N ASN A 176 -8.69 -5.74 -5.11
CA ASN A 176 -9.43 -5.11 -4.00
C ASN A 176 -10.32 -6.10 -3.22
N ALA A 177 -9.87 -7.34 -2.97
CA ALA A 177 -10.66 -8.36 -2.29
C ALA A 177 -11.20 -7.87 -0.92
N GLY A 178 -10.44 -7.04 -0.21
CA GLY A 178 -10.86 -6.45 1.07
C GLY A 178 -11.99 -5.43 0.93
N LYS A 179 -11.95 -4.55 -0.07
CA LYS A 179 -12.96 -3.50 -0.29
C LYS A 179 -14.29 -4.09 -0.79
N VAL A 180 -14.22 -5.05 -1.69
CA VAL A 180 -15.41 -5.76 -2.19
C VAL A 180 -16.16 -6.43 -1.04
N SER A 181 -15.44 -7.09 -0.13
CA SER A 181 -16.04 -7.74 1.04
C SER A 181 -16.75 -6.73 1.95
N SER A 182 -16.14 -5.59 2.27
CA SER A 182 -16.73 -4.57 3.14
C SER A 182 -17.97 -3.91 2.51
N THR A 183 -17.93 -3.63 1.22
CA THR A 183 -19.05 -3.02 0.48
C THR A 183 -20.23 -4.00 0.38
N ILE A 184 -19.97 -5.25 0.02
CA ILE A 184 -21.01 -6.29 -0.01
C ILE A 184 -21.64 -6.46 1.37
N TRP A 185 -20.85 -6.47 2.43
CA TRP A 185 -21.34 -6.61 3.79
C TRP A 185 -22.21 -5.41 4.22
N ARG A 186 -21.81 -4.18 3.90
CA ARG A 186 -22.62 -2.97 4.14
C ARG A 186 -23.95 -3.01 3.39
N VAL A 187 -23.94 -3.33 2.11
CA VAL A 187 -25.16 -3.46 1.30
C VAL A 187 -26.09 -4.54 1.88
N LEU A 188 -25.55 -5.69 2.26
CA LEU A 188 -26.33 -6.76 2.87
C LEU A 188 -26.97 -6.33 4.19
N MET A 189 -26.22 -5.67 5.07
CA MET A 189 -26.74 -5.14 6.35
C MET A 189 -27.83 -4.10 6.13
N TYR A 190 -27.65 -3.14 5.22
CA TYR A 190 -28.70 -2.16 4.91
C TYR A 190 -29.97 -2.82 4.34
N THR A 191 -29.79 -3.80 3.46
CA THR A 191 -30.92 -4.57 2.91
C THR A 191 -31.71 -5.30 4.00
N LEU A 192 -31.02 -5.94 4.94
CA LEU A 192 -31.67 -6.62 6.07
C LEU A 192 -32.44 -5.64 6.99
N ILE A 193 -31.88 -4.45 7.25
CA ILE A 193 -32.55 -3.42 8.04
C ILE A 193 -33.81 -2.94 7.33
N VAL A 194 -33.76 -2.65 6.04
CA VAL A 194 -34.92 -2.21 5.26
C VAL A 194 -36.01 -3.30 5.22
N LEU A 195 -35.64 -4.56 4.97
CA LEU A 195 -36.58 -5.68 4.99
C LEU A 195 -37.22 -5.87 6.36
N GLY A 196 -36.47 -5.73 7.45
CA GLY A 196 -36.97 -5.79 8.82
C GLY A 196 -38.00 -4.69 9.10
N LEU A 197 -37.73 -3.45 8.67
CA LEU A 197 -38.67 -2.34 8.80
C LEU A 197 -39.95 -2.54 7.98
N LEU A 198 -39.84 -3.05 6.76
CA LEU A 198 -40.99 -3.37 5.92
C LEU A 198 -41.84 -4.48 6.51
N ALA A 199 -41.24 -5.55 7.04
CA ALA A 199 -41.94 -6.64 7.69
C ALA A 199 -42.66 -6.15 8.97
N TYR A 200 -42.00 -5.31 9.76
CA TYR A 200 -42.58 -4.71 10.95
C TYR A 200 -43.77 -3.81 10.64
N THR A 201 -43.65 -2.91 9.67
CA THR A 201 -44.76 -2.04 9.23
C THR A 201 -45.92 -2.86 8.68
N TYR A 202 -45.65 -3.89 7.88
CA TYR A 202 -46.67 -4.80 7.39
C TYR A 202 -47.42 -5.52 8.52
N ALA A 203 -46.72 -6.01 9.53
CA ALA A 203 -47.32 -6.68 10.69
C ALA A 203 -48.23 -5.74 11.50
N ILE A 204 -47.85 -4.47 11.69
CA ILE A 204 -48.65 -3.45 12.37
C ILE A 204 -49.92 -3.14 11.57
N LEU A 205 -49.82 -2.92 10.26
CA LEU A 205 -50.94 -2.58 9.40
C LEU A 205 -51.95 -3.74 9.32
N ARG A 206 -51.45 -4.99 9.32
CA ARG A 206 -52.30 -6.18 9.33
C ARG A 206 -53.07 -6.35 10.64
N LYS A 207 -52.51 -5.96 11.79
CA LYS A 207 -53.20 -6.00 13.10
C LYS A 207 -54.26 -4.91 13.26
N ARG A 208 -54.27 -3.87 12.42
CA ARG A 208 -55.25 -2.78 12.46
C ARG A 208 -56.46 -3.00 11.56
N LYS A 209 -56.48 -4.08 10.77
CA LYS A 209 -57.63 -4.59 10.03
C LYS A 209 -58.24 -5.75 10.80
#